data_0f6d574a8a8fc5eaf1fe2e84655cf966
#
_entry.id   0f6d574a8a8fc5eaf1fe2e84655cf966
#
_cell.length_a   1.000
_cell.length_b   1.000
_cell.length_c   1.000
_cell.angle_alpha   90.00
_cell.angle_beta   90.00
_cell.angle_gamma   90.00
#
_symmetry.space_group_name_H-M   'P 1'
#
loop_
_entity.id
_entity.type
_entity.pdbx_description
1 polymer ?
#
loop_
_entity_poly.entity_id
_entity_poly.type
_entity_poly.pdbx_seq_one_letter_code
_entity_poly.pdbx_strand_id
1 'polypeptide(L)'
;MKAVIDETAEPALGTAPPQCATGPSGFRFYSGYLDRARQERLVVAIRQVCAAAPLYTSRMPKSGRPMSVRMSNCGALGWLSDERGYRYEPIHPESGQPWPPMPQMLLAIWDEIARYPHPPEACLVNFYGTAAKMGLHQDRDEQDFAAPVVSLSLGDSCLFRIGGKKRGDPTRSLRLNSGDALVLGGEARLCFHGVDRIYPGTSTLLAGGGRINLTMRRVNCPDRLPQRSRARAPQDQ
;
A
#
# COMPACT_ATOMS: atom_id res chain seq x y z
N MET A 1 11.03 -7.02 -47.02
CA MET A 1 11.45 -7.35 -45.64
C MET A 1 10.97 -6.25 -44.75
N LYS A 2 9.90 -6.49 -44.00
CA LYS A 2 9.40 -5.55 -42.94
C LYS A 2 10.09 -5.91 -41.64
N ALA A 3 10.80 -4.97 -41.03
CA ALA A 3 11.39 -5.12 -39.72
C ALA A 3 10.27 -5.26 -38.69
N VAL A 4 10.27 -6.36 -37.96
CA VAL A 4 9.43 -6.57 -36.77
C VAL A 4 10.09 -5.77 -35.65
N ILE A 5 9.40 -4.74 -35.16
CA ILE A 5 9.80 -3.99 -34.00
C ILE A 5 9.39 -4.86 -32.81
N ASP A 6 10.35 -5.33 -32.04
CA ASP A 6 10.17 -6.05 -30.77
C ASP A 6 9.79 -5.02 -29.69
N GLU A 7 8.51 -5.00 -29.31
CA GLU A 7 7.88 -4.00 -28.46
C GLU A 7 7.80 -4.45 -26.97
N THR A 8 8.71 -5.30 -26.50
CA THR A 8 8.69 -5.90 -25.15
C THR A 8 9.84 -5.54 -24.23
N ALA A 9 10.62 -4.50 -24.53
CA ALA A 9 11.59 -3.99 -23.57
C ALA A 9 10.93 -2.96 -22.63
N GLU A 10 10.48 -3.40 -21.44
CA GLU A 10 10.21 -2.45 -20.36
C GLU A 10 11.49 -1.64 -20.07
N PRO A 11 11.42 -0.30 -19.98
CA PRO A 11 12.59 0.51 -19.62
C PRO A 11 13.07 0.08 -18.23
N ALA A 12 14.37 -0.16 -18.09
CA ALA A 12 15.03 -0.51 -16.84
C ALA A 12 14.57 0.43 -15.72
N LEU A 13 14.15 -0.14 -14.60
CA LEU A 13 13.80 0.57 -13.37
C LEU A 13 14.99 1.47 -13.02
N GLY A 14 14.78 2.79 -13.04
CA GLY A 14 15.80 3.76 -12.68
C GLY A 14 16.29 3.54 -11.27
N THR A 15 17.58 3.75 -11.02
CA THR A 15 18.16 3.68 -9.68
C THR A 15 17.31 4.48 -8.69
N ALA A 16 16.94 3.85 -7.56
CA ALA A 16 16.15 4.48 -6.52
C ALA A 16 16.79 5.83 -6.12
N PRO A 17 16.01 6.94 -6.09
CA PRO A 17 16.54 8.25 -5.73
C PRO A 17 17.11 8.26 -4.31
N PRO A 18 18.01 9.21 -3.98
CA PRO A 18 18.68 9.26 -2.69
C PRO A 18 17.68 9.36 -1.53
N GLN A 19 17.94 8.58 -0.49
CA GLN A 19 17.13 8.54 0.72
C GLN A 19 17.35 9.82 1.53
N CYS A 20 16.28 10.55 1.85
CA CYS A 20 16.32 11.58 2.88
C CYS A 20 16.06 10.91 4.23
N ALA A 21 17.12 10.79 5.05
CA ALA A 21 17.07 10.12 6.35
C ALA A 21 16.49 11.03 7.44
N THR A 22 15.17 11.23 7.47
CA THR A 22 14.50 11.99 8.55
C THR A 22 13.39 11.15 9.18
N GLY A 23 13.76 10.18 10.03
CA GLY A 23 12.78 9.32 10.69
C GLY A 23 13.43 8.32 11.65
N PRO A 24 12.65 7.47 12.33
CA PRO A 24 13.15 6.35 13.11
C PRO A 24 14.01 5.40 12.26
N SER A 25 14.88 4.62 12.89
CA SER A 25 15.67 3.59 12.20
C SER A 25 14.78 2.66 11.39
N GLY A 26 15.13 2.45 10.11
CA GLY A 26 14.31 1.67 9.16
C GLY A 26 13.23 2.46 8.43
N PHE A 27 13.01 3.75 8.75
CA PHE A 27 12.22 4.65 7.93
C PHE A 27 13.03 5.08 6.69
N ARG A 28 12.45 4.92 5.49
CA ARG A 28 13.06 5.37 4.24
C ARG A 28 12.05 6.20 3.46
N PHE A 29 12.48 7.37 3.03
CA PHE A 29 11.69 8.28 2.21
C PHE A 29 12.37 8.49 0.86
N TYR A 30 11.60 8.30 -0.19
CA TYR A 30 12.02 8.46 -1.58
C TYR A 30 11.16 9.56 -2.21
N SER A 31 11.71 10.77 -2.27
CA SER A 31 11.03 11.92 -2.89
C SER A 31 11.04 11.78 -4.40
N GLY A 32 9.86 11.93 -5.04
CA GLY A 32 9.73 11.85 -6.50
C GLY A 32 10.11 10.48 -7.08
N TYR A 33 9.95 9.41 -6.33
CA TYR A 33 10.29 8.05 -6.73
C TYR A 33 9.64 7.61 -8.04
N LEU A 34 8.38 8.00 -8.24
CA LEU A 34 7.66 7.77 -9.49
C LEU A 34 7.64 9.07 -10.30
N ASP A 35 8.18 9.04 -11.51
CA ASP A 35 7.98 10.09 -12.50
C ASP A 35 6.50 10.19 -12.92
N ARG A 36 6.15 11.23 -13.68
CA ARG A 36 4.77 11.48 -14.10
C ARG A 36 4.20 10.32 -14.93
N ALA A 37 4.95 9.76 -15.83
CA ALA A 37 4.50 8.68 -16.70
C ALA A 37 4.21 7.39 -15.90
N ARG A 38 5.06 7.05 -14.93
CA ARG A 38 4.83 5.92 -14.02
C ARG A 38 3.61 6.15 -13.14
N GLN A 39 3.40 7.36 -12.64
CA GLN A 39 2.21 7.72 -11.86
C GLN A 39 0.93 7.53 -12.67
N GLU A 40 0.90 7.99 -13.93
CA GLU A 40 -0.26 7.86 -14.83
C GLU A 40 -0.58 6.40 -15.12
N ARG A 41 0.42 5.59 -15.46
CA ARG A 41 0.23 4.13 -15.65
C ARG A 41 -0.32 3.46 -14.39
N LEU A 42 0.20 3.84 -13.22
CA LEU A 42 -0.27 3.27 -11.96
C LEU A 42 -1.72 3.68 -11.65
N VAL A 43 -2.11 4.92 -11.93
CA VAL A 43 -3.50 5.39 -11.79
C VAL A 43 -4.43 4.58 -12.71
N VAL A 44 -4.03 4.30 -13.96
CA VAL A 44 -4.83 3.45 -14.86
C VAL A 44 -5.02 2.06 -14.28
N ALA A 45 -3.95 1.41 -13.80
CA ALA A 45 -4.03 0.09 -13.19
C ALA A 45 -4.92 0.08 -11.94
N ILE A 46 -4.82 1.10 -11.08
CA ILE A 46 -5.64 1.21 -9.87
C ILE A 46 -7.11 1.49 -10.20
N ARG A 47 -7.41 2.22 -11.28
CA ARG A 47 -8.80 2.36 -11.76
C ARG A 47 -9.40 1.01 -12.18
N GLN A 48 -8.62 0.13 -12.83
CA GLN A 48 -9.05 -1.23 -13.15
C GLN A 48 -9.31 -2.06 -11.89
N VAL A 49 -8.42 -1.95 -10.88
CA VAL A 49 -8.64 -2.56 -9.57
C VAL A 49 -9.95 -2.08 -8.96
N CYS A 50 -10.19 -0.76 -8.92
CA CYS A 50 -11.42 -0.19 -8.35
C CYS A 50 -12.68 -0.47 -9.20
N ALA A 51 -12.55 -0.78 -10.47
CA ALA A 51 -13.68 -1.25 -11.29
C ALA A 51 -14.10 -2.68 -10.91
N ALA A 52 -13.14 -3.56 -10.61
CA ALA A 52 -13.40 -4.93 -10.16
C ALA A 52 -13.74 -5.02 -8.65
N ALA A 53 -13.10 -4.19 -7.83
CA ALA A 53 -13.32 -4.09 -6.39
C ALA A 53 -13.62 -2.63 -6.02
N PRO A 54 -14.89 -2.18 -6.03
CA PRO A 54 -15.26 -0.78 -5.83
C PRO A 54 -14.80 -0.22 -4.49
N LEU A 55 -14.51 1.10 -4.47
CA LEU A 55 -14.19 1.80 -3.22
C LEU A 55 -15.39 1.77 -2.28
N TYR A 56 -15.20 1.25 -1.08
CA TYR A 56 -16.19 1.21 0.00
C TYR A 56 -15.75 2.06 1.19
N THR A 57 -16.65 2.29 2.14
CA THR A 57 -16.38 3.04 3.36
C THR A 57 -16.32 2.09 4.56
N SER A 58 -15.12 1.84 5.08
CA SER A 58 -14.91 1.08 6.31
C SER A 58 -15.48 1.79 7.53
N ARG A 59 -15.81 1.03 8.57
CA ARG A 59 -16.33 1.56 9.84
C ARG A 59 -15.38 1.26 10.99
N MET A 60 -15.34 2.19 11.94
CA MET A 60 -14.58 2.02 13.19
C MET A 60 -15.22 0.94 14.04
N PRO A 61 -14.48 -0.10 14.51
CA PRO A 61 -15.08 -1.26 15.19
C PRO A 61 -15.87 -0.90 16.45
N LYS A 62 -15.34 0.01 17.28
CA LYS A 62 -15.96 0.36 18.57
C LYS A 62 -17.14 1.33 18.46
N SER A 63 -17.13 2.22 17.49
CA SER A 63 -18.12 3.31 17.40
C SER A 63 -19.08 3.17 16.22
N GLY A 64 -18.83 2.24 15.28
CA GLY A 64 -19.57 2.12 14.04
C GLY A 64 -19.46 3.32 13.10
N ARG A 65 -18.73 4.38 13.48
CA ARG A 65 -18.60 5.59 12.67
C ARG A 65 -17.88 5.30 11.36
N PRO A 66 -18.37 5.82 10.23
CA PRO A 66 -17.68 5.67 8.96
C PRO A 66 -16.32 6.36 9.00
N MET A 67 -15.33 5.76 8.37
CA MET A 67 -14.04 6.40 8.13
C MET A 67 -14.18 7.48 7.06
N SER A 68 -13.36 8.54 7.13
CA SER A 68 -13.37 9.62 6.13
C SER A 68 -12.63 9.23 4.83
N VAL A 69 -11.93 8.10 4.84
CA VAL A 69 -11.17 7.55 3.72
C VAL A 69 -11.97 6.41 3.10
N ARG A 70 -12.16 6.44 1.78
CA ARG A 70 -12.73 5.31 1.04
C ARG A 70 -11.62 4.35 0.67
N MET A 71 -11.92 3.05 0.69
CA MET A 71 -10.91 2.01 0.57
C MET A 71 -11.28 0.96 -0.46
N SER A 72 -10.27 0.33 -1.04
CA SER A 72 -10.34 -0.93 -1.77
C SER A 72 -9.03 -1.68 -1.52
N ASN A 73 -8.90 -2.87 -2.07
CA ASN A 73 -7.67 -3.65 -1.98
C ASN A 73 -7.40 -4.38 -3.30
N CYS A 74 -6.15 -4.81 -3.48
CA CYS A 74 -5.76 -5.82 -4.46
C CYS A 74 -4.68 -6.73 -3.88
N GLY A 75 -4.57 -7.94 -4.43
CA GLY A 75 -3.70 -9.00 -3.93
C GLY A 75 -4.50 -10.20 -3.43
N ALA A 76 -3.82 -11.14 -2.78
CA ALA A 76 -4.44 -12.33 -2.21
C ALA A 76 -5.35 -12.02 -1.01
N LEU A 77 -5.05 -10.93 -0.30
CA LEU A 77 -5.75 -10.48 0.90
C LEU A 77 -6.08 -8.99 0.82
N GLY A 78 -7.12 -8.56 1.52
CA GLY A 78 -7.47 -7.16 1.70
C GLY A 78 -7.75 -6.85 3.15
N TRP A 79 -7.31 -5.68 3.62
CA TRP A 79 -7.57 -5.19 4.97
C TRP A 79 -9.00 -4.67 5.08
N LEU A 80 -9.70 -5.11 6.13
CA LEU A 80 -11.07 -4.74 6.45
C LEU A 80 -11.19 -4.18 7.87
N SER A 81 -12.18 -3.31 8.05
CA SER A 81 -12.59 -2.77 9.34
C SER A 81 -14.10 -2.67 9.42
N ASP A 82 -14.69 -3.38 10.33
CA ASP A 82 -16.12 -3.35 10.67
C ASP A 82 -16.31 -3.66 12.17
N GLU A 83 -17.53 -3.96 12.61
CA GLU A 83 -17.85 -4.31 14.00
C GLU A 83 -17.11 -5.54 14.53
N ARG A 84 -16.68 -6.45 13.64
CA ARG A 84 -15.85 -7.63 13.99
C ARG A 84 -14.38 -7.28 14.22
N GLY A 85 -13.96 -6.04 14.03
CA GLY A 85 -12.60 -5.58 14.23
C GLY A 85 -11.82 -5.36 12.95
N TYR A 86 -10.51 -5.27 13.11
CA TYR A 86 -9.54 -5.14 12.02
C TYR A 86 -9.02 -6.52 11.63
N ARG A 87 -8.97 -6.83 10.33
CA ARG A 87 -8.50 -8.12 9.83
C ARG A 87 -8.18 -8.10 8.34
N TYR A 88 -7.54 -9.15 7.89
CA TYR A 88 -7.33 -9.43 6.47
C TYR A 88 -8.28 -10.53 6.00
N GLU A 89 -8.92 -10.32 4.85
CA GLU A 89 -9.86 -11.28 4.23
C GLU A 89 -9.58 -11.38 2.74
N PRO A 90 -9.84 -12.53 2.10
CA PRO A 90 -9.64 -12.71 0.66
C PRO A 90 -10.78 -12.13 -0.19
N ILE A 91 -11.87 -11.66 0.42
CA ILE A 91 -13.14 -11.31 -0.24
C ILE A 91 -13.49 -9.85 0.03
N HIS A 92 -13.92 -9.15 -1.02
CA HIS A 92 -14.45 -7.78 -0.93
C HIS A 92 -15.78 -7.76 -0.15
N PRO A 93 -15.95 -6.87 0.86
CA PRO A 93 -17.05 -6.93 1.83
C PRO A 93 -18.44 -6.63 1.23
N GLU A 94 -18.52 -5.87 0.14
CA GLU A 94 -19.80 -5.49 -0.47
C GLU A 94 -20.14 -6.33 -1.71
N SER A 95 -19.14 -6.68 -2.54
CA SER A 95 -19.40 -7.46 -3.75
C SER A 95 -19.35 -8.97 -3.54
N GLY A 96 -18.74 -9.45 -2.45
CA GLY A 96 -18.54 -10.87 -2.19
C GLY A 96 -17.56 -11.55 -3.15
N GLN A 97 -16.85 -10.79 -3.99
CA GLN A 97 -15.88 -11.32 -4.94
C GLN A 97 -14.47 -11.31 -4.36
N PRO A 98 -13.57 -12.20 -4.81
CA PRO A 98 -12.15 -12.10 -4.47
C PRO A 98 -11.58 -10.73 -4.87
N TRP A 99 -10.55 -10.28 -4.14
CA TRP A 99 -9.81 -9.10 -4.54
C TRP A 99 -9.13 -9.33 -5.90
N PRO A 100 -9.06 -8.31 -6.77
CA PRO A 100 -8.34 -8.42 -8.03
C PRO A 100 -6.83 -8.61 -7.76
N PRO A 101 -6.09 -9.22 -8.69
CA PRO A 101 -4.65 -9.41 -8.53
C PRO A 101 -3.93 -8.08 -8.37
N MET A 102 -2.81 -8.10 -7.65
CA MET A 102 -1.96 -6.93 -7.51
C MET A 102 -1.32 -6.59 -8.86
N PRO A 103 -1.39 -5.33 -9.32
CA PRO A 103 -0.72 -4.91 -10.55
C PRO A 103 0.78 -5.21 -10.54
N GLN A 104 1.32 -5.71 -11.66
CA GLN A 104 2.73 -6.11 -11.77
C GLN A 104 3.69 -4.96 -11.42
N MET A 105 3.33 -3.72 -11.74
CA MET A 105 4.12 -2.54 -11.38
C MET A 105 4.29 -2.40 -9.86
N LEU A 106 3.28 -2.74 -9.04
CA LEU A 106 3.39 -2.70 -7.59
C LEU A 106 4.33 -3.79 -7.07
N LEU A 107 4.29 -4.99 -7.66
CA LEU A 107 5.20 -6.07 -7.32
C LEU A 107 6.64 -5.68 -7.64
N ALA A 108 6.90 -5.10 -8.82
CA ALA A 108 8.23 -4.62 -9.19
C ALA A 108 8.74 -3.50 -8.25
N ILE A 109 7.87 -2.58 -7.83
CA ILE A 109 8.21 -1.55 -6.83
C ILE A 109 8.55 -2.18 -5.48
N TRP A 110 7.79 -3.18 -5.06
CA TRP A 110 8.09 -3.92 -3.82
C TRP A 110 9.47 -4.56 -3.89
N ASP A 111 9.78 -5.29 -4.94
CA ASP A 111 11.06 -5.96 -5.13
C ASP A 111 12.23 -4.95 -5.10
N GLU A 112 12.04 -3.75 -5.68
CA GLU A 112 13.05 -2.71 -5.72
C GLU A 112 13.33 -2.08 -4.35
N ILE A 113 12.28 -1.69 -3.60
CA ILE A 113 12.46 -0.85 -2.41
C ILE A 113 12.13 -1.51 -1.08
N ALA A 114 11.38 -2.61 -1.04
CA ALA A 114 11.06 -3.27 0.23
C ALA A 114 12.32 -3.91 0.85
N ARG A 115 13.19 -4.49 0.03
CA ARG A 115 14.36 -5.27 0.49
C ARG A 115 13.94 -6.43 1.38
N TYR A 116 12.90 -7.14 0.95
CA TYR A 116 12.32 -8.27 1.66
C TYR A 116 12.11 -9.44 0.70
N PRO A 117 12.46 -10.70 1.08
CA PRO A 117 12.53 -11.82 0.13
C PRO A 117 11.17 -12.37 -0.31
N HIS A 118 10.09 -12.03 0.38
CA HIS A 118 8.76 -12.53 0.07
C HIS A 118 7.87 -11.42 -0.48
N PRO A 119 7.02 -11.70 -1.50
CA PRO A 119 6.14 -10.71 -2.10
C PRO A 119 5.06 -10.22 -1.12
N PRO A 120 4.47 -9.04 -1.36
CA PRO A 120 3.33 -8.56 -0.60
C PRO A 120 2.08 -9.40 -0.92
N GLU A 121 1.19 -9.55 0.05
CA GLU A 121 -0.07 -10.28 -0.11
C GLU A 121 -1.27 -9.34 -0.24
N ALA A 122 -1.12 -8.11 0.24
CA ALA A 122 -2.15 -7.09 0.22
C ALA A 122 -1.61 -5.74 -0.22
N CYS A 123 -2.39 -5.03 -1.02
CA CYS A 123 -2.21 -3.60 -1.26
C CYS A 123 -3.52 -2.88 -0.96
N LEU A 124 -3.54 -2.13 0.14
CA LEU A 124 -4.66 -1.27 0.51
C LEU A 124 -4.64 -0.01 -0.35
N VAL A 125 -5.73 0.23 -1.07
CA VAL A 125 -5.98 1.42 -1.88
C VAL A 125 -6.83 2.40 -1.05
N ASN A 126 -6.22 3.48 -0.57
CA ASN A 126 -6.90 4.53 0.19
C ASN A 126 -7.17 5.73 -0.71
N PHE A 127 -8.43 6.14 -0.84
CA PHE A 127 -8.80 7.39 -1.51
C PHE A 127 -9.21 8.45 -0.47
N TYR A 128 -8.46 9.54 -0.48
CA TYR A 128 -8.69 10.71 0.37
C TYR A 128 -9.34 11.84 -0.45
N GLY A 129 -10.57 12.20 -0.10
CA GLY A 129 -11.14 13.48 -0.50
C GLY A 129 -10.49 14.65 0.27
N THR A 130 -10.86 15.87 -0.05
CA THR A 130 -10.21 17.09 0.49
C THR A 130 -10.27 17.22 2.01
N ALA A 131 -11.35 16.75 2.64
CA ALA A 131 -11.54 16.79 4.09
C ALA A 131 -11.12 15.49 4.80
N ALA A 132 -10.67 14.48 4.05
CA ALA A 132 -10.32 13.19 4.64
C ALA A 132 -9.00 13.25 5.41
N LYS A 133 -8.94 12.47 6.48
CA LYS A 133 -7.76 12.31 7.34
C LYS A 133 -7.68 10.89 7.89
N MET A 134 -6.48 10.48 8.29
CA MET A 134 -6.22 9.23 8.98
C MET A 134 -5.48 9.55 10.29
N GLY A 135 -6.13 9.28 11.41
CA GLY A 135 -5.53 9.51 12.74
C GLY A 135 -4.26 8.65 12.94
N LEU A 136 -3.47 9.01 13.94
CA LEU A 136 -2.28 8.22 14.28
C LEU A 136 -2.66 6.78 14.62
N HIS A 137 -2.07 5.82 13.91
CA HIS A 137 -2.27 4.39 14.05
C HIS A 137 -0.95 3.64 13.81
N GLN A 138 -0.94 2.36 14.07
CA GLN A 138 0.13 1.43 13.74
C GLN A 138 -0.44 0.40 12.78
N ASP A 139 0.34 0.00 11.78
CA ASP A 139 0.08 -1.18 10.96
C ASP A 139 0.52 -2.41 11.76
N ARG A 140 -0.42 -3.08 12.45
CA ARG A 140 -0.15 -4.15 13.41
C ARG A 140 -1.07 -5.36 13.29
N ASP A 141 -1.84 -5.41 12.22
CA ASP A 141 -2.81 -6.49 11.99
C ASP A 141 -2.18 -7.64 11.17
N GLU A 142 -0.91 -7.49 10.75
CA GLU A 142 -0.12 -8.50 10.06
C GLU A 142 0.55 -9.45 11.07
N GLN A 143 0.93 -10.64 10.59
CA GLN A 143 1.70 -11.62 11.38
C GLN A 143 3.21 -11.48 11.17
N ASP A 144 3.62 -10.91 10.03
CA ASP A 144 5.02 -10.77 9.63
C ASP A 144 5.51 -9.32 9.82
N PHE A 145 6.00 -9.01 11.01
CA PHE A 145 6.59 -7.70 11.30
C PHE A 145 8.03 -7.54 10.84
N ALA A 146 8.68 -8.60 10.35
CA ALA A 146 9.98 -8.47 9.69
C ALA A 146 9.83 -7.85 8.29
N ALA A 147 8.69 -8.07 7.64
CA ALA A 147 8.35 -7.42 6.38
C ALA A 147 8.05 -5.93 6.59
N PRO A 148 8.59 -5.05 5.74
CA PRO A 148 8.26 -3.62 5.79
C PRO A 148 6.85 -3.35 5.26
N VAL A 149 6.37 -2.13 5.51
CA VAL A 149 5.25 -1.53 4.78
C VAL A 149 5.82 -0.61 3.71
N VAL A 150 5.34 -0.75 2.47
CA VAL A 150 5.68 0.15 1.36
C VAL A 150 4.47 0.98 1.00
N SER A 151 4.61 2.30 1.01
CA SER A 151 3.51 3.25 0.79
C SER A 151 3.85 4.20 -0.37
N LEU A 152 2.94 4.31 -1.35
CA LEU A 152 3.06 5.19 -2.50
C LEU A 152 2.00 6.28 -2.46
N SER A 153 2.38 7.49 -2.87
CA SER A 153 1.52 8.68 -2.90
C SER A 153 1.20 9.09 -4.33
N LEU A 154 -0.08 9.27 -4.66
CA LEU A 154 -0.55 9.70 -5.97
C LEU A 154 -1.61 10.79 -5.81
N GLY A 155 -1.58 11.84 -6.62
CA GLY A 155 -2.54 12.95 -6.56
C GLY A 155 -2.12 14.04 -5.58
N ASP A 156 -3.10 14.64 -4.88
CA ASP A 156 -2.84 15.77 -4.00
C ASP A 156 -1.87 15.46 -2.87
N SER A 157 -1.05 16.44 -2.51
CA SER A 157 -0.10 16.35 -1.39
C SER A 157 -0.85 16.21 -0.07
N CYS A 158 -0.17 15.63 0.93
CA CYS A 158 -0.71 15.54 2.28
C CYS A 158 0.32 15.92 3.35
N LEU A 159 -0.17 16.25 4.54
CA LEU A 159 0.65 16.31 5.75
C LEU A 159 0.65 14.93 6.41
N PHE A 160 1.73 14.20 6.25
CA PHE A 160 1.99 12.93 6.91
C PHE A 160 2.69 13.17 8.23
N ARG A 161 2.32 12.41 9.26
CA ARG A 161 2.99 12.44 10.57
C ARG A 161 3.52 11.07 10.91
N ILE A 162 4.70 11.04 11.52
CA ILE A 162 5.31 9.83 12.07
C ILE A 162 5.88 10.14 13.44
N GLY A 163 5.64 9.26 14.40
CA GLY A 163 6.12 9.35 15.79
C GLY A 163 6.97 8.16 16.18
N GLY A 164 6.96 7.83 17.47
CA GLY A 164 7.56 6.62 18.02
C GLY A 164 6.58 5.45 18.11
N LYS A 165 6.95 4.44 18.91
CA LYS A 165 6.16 3.22 19.11
C LYS A 165 5.03 3.38 20.12
N LYS A 166 5.00 4.47 20.87
CA LYS A 166 3.92 4.82 21.79
C LYS A 166 3.07 5.95 21.23
N ARG A 167 1.75 5.91 21.42
CA ARG A 167 0.83 6.93 20.86
C ARG A 167 1.13 8.35 21.32
N GLY A 168 1.71 8.53 22.51
CA GLY A 168 2.09 9.83 23.07
C GLY A 168 3.49 10.33 22.67
N ASP A 169 4.25 9.54 21.94
CA ASP A 169 5.60 9.96 21.52
C ASP A 169 5.54 11.18 20.61
N PRO A 170 6.55 12.07 20.65
CA PRO A 170 6.66 13.20 19.73
C PRO A 170 6.58 12.77 18.27
N THR A 171 5.85 13.53 17.47
CA THR A 171 5.69 13.27 16.04
C THR A 171 6.45 14.29 15.21
N ARG A 172 6.96 13.85 14.06
CA ARG A 172 7.47 14.71 12.99
C ARG A 172 6.49 14.76 11.84
N SER A 173 6.42 15.88 11.15
CA SER A 173 5.59 16.09 9.98
C SER A 173 6.44 16.06 8.72
N LEU A 174 5.89 15.43 7.68
CA LEU A 174 6.48 15.35 6.35
C LEU A 174 5.40 15.66 5.33
N ARG A 175 5.69 16.54 4.37
CA ARG A 175 4.81 16.72 3.22
C ARG A 175 5.10 15.63 2.20
N LEU A 176 4.08 14.83 1.88
CA LEU A 176 4.16 13.83 0.81
C LEU A 176 3.49 14.38 -0.45
N ASN A 177 4.21 14.34 -1.55
CA ASN A 177 3.74 14.77 -2.86
C ASN A 177 3.40 13.55 -3.73
N SER A 178 2.74 13.82 -4.87
CA SER A 178 2.52 12.79 -5.89
C SER A 178 3.83 12.22 -6.39
N GLY A 179 3.94 10.90 -6.44
CA GLY A 179 5.16 10.18 -6.84
C GLY A 179 6.10 9.82 -5.70
N ASP A 180 5.87 10.32 -4.49
CA ASP A 180 6.69 9.96 -3.32
C ASP A 180 6.41 8.53 -2.85
N ALA A 181 7.46 7.86 -2.34
CA ALA A 181 7.35 6.56 -1.68
C ALA A 181 7.91 6.59 -0.27
N LEU A 182 7.29 5.81 0.62
CA LEU A 182 7.77 5.56 1.99
C LEU A 182 7.96 4.07 2.21
N VAL A 183 8.96 3.72 3.02
CA VAL A 183 9.13 2.38 3.55
C VAL A 183 9.24 2.45 5.07
N LEU A 184 8.37 1.73 5.76
CA LEU A 184 8.39 1.55 7.21
C LEU A 184 8.90 0.15 7.52
N GLY A 185 10.17 0.01 7.85
CA GLY A 185 10.81 -1.25 8.21
C GLY A 185 11.56 -1.16 9.54
N GLY A 186 12.05 -2.27 10.05
CA GLY A 186 12.81 -2.31 11.29
C GLY A 186 12.09 -1.64 12.47
N GLU A 187 12.73 -0.68 13.13
CA GLU A 187 12.11 0.04 14.24
C GLU A 187 10.94 0.92 13.82
N ALA A 188 10.96 1.47 12.60
CA ALA A 188 9.89 2.29 12.07
C ALA A 188 8.62 1.48 11.76
N ARG A 189 8.72 0.14 11.63
CA ARG A 189 7.61 -0.74 11.23
C ARG A 189 6.36 -0.58 12.09
N LEU A 190 6.54 -0.37 13.37
CA LEU A 190 5.46 -0.20 14.36
C LEU A 190 5.40 1.23 14.93
N CYS A 191 5.94 2.23 14.24
CA CYS A 191 5.78 3.61 14.65
C CYS A 191 4.37 4.11 14.35
N PHE A 192 3.81 4.92 15.25
CA PHE A 192 2.55 5.61 15.02
C PHE A 192 2.69 6.60 13.88
N HIS A 193 1.80 6.51 12.91
CA HIS A 193 1.77 7.40 11.75
C HIS A 193 0.35 7.70 11.31
N GLY A 194 0.18 8.73 10.46
CA GLY A 194 -1.13 9.12 9.99
C GLY A 194 -1.08 10.26 8.97
N VAL A 195 -2.24 10.66 8.47
CA VAL A 195 -2.42 11.78 7.54
C VAL A 195 -3.35 12.81 8.19
N ASP A 196 -2.78 13.99 8.52
CA ASP A 196 -3.51 15.06 9.21
C ASP A 196 -4.44 15.83 8.27
N ARG A 197 -3.97 16.10 7.04
CA ARG A 197 -4.73 16.86 6.04
C ARG A 197 -4.25 16.59 4.62
N ILE A 198 -5.13 16.82 3.69
CA ILE A 198 -4.85 16.89 2.26
C ILE A 198 -4.69 18.36 1.86
N TYR A 199 -3.83 18.66 0.91
CA TYR A 199 -3.66 19.98 0.30
C TYR A 199 -4.30 19.94 -1.11
N PRO A 200 -5.55 20.39 -1.27
CA PRO A 200 -6.27 20.27 -2.53
C PRO A 200 -5.61 21.07 -3.67
N GLY A 201 -5.71 20.56 -4.89
CA GLY A 201 -5.22 21.25 -6.09
C GLY A 201 -3.70 21.30 -6.22
N THR A 202 -2.97 20.48 -5.44
CA THR A 202 -1.50 20.42 -5.52
C THR A 202 -0.97 19.43 -6.57
N SER A 203 -1.88 18.72 -7.24
CA SER A 203 -1.55 17.78 -8.32
C SER A 203 -2.63 17.76 -9.39
N THR A 204 -2.22 17.65 -10.64
CA THR A 204 -3.10 17.46 -11.81
C THR A 204 -3.24 15.99 -12.21
N LEU A 205 -2.72 15.06 -11.43
CA LEU A 205 -2.70 13.63 -11.77
C LEU A 205 -4.12 13.01 -11.78
N LEU A 206 -4.96 13.42 -10.84
CA LEU A 206 -6.33 12.95 -10.71
C LEU A 206 -7.27 14.06 -11.18
N ALA A 207 -8.00 13.84 -12.26
CA ALA A 207 -8.89 14.86 -12.86
C ALA A 207 -9.94 15.40 -11.88
N GLY A 208 -10.42 14.59 -10.92
CA GLY A 208 -11.34 14.99 -9.87
C GLY A 208 -10.68 15.49 -8.58
N GLY A 209 -9.35 15.66 -8.57
CA GLY A 209 -8.59 15.98 -7.36
C GLY A 209 -8.53 14.83 -6.35
N GLY A 210 -8.03 15.12 -5.15
CA GLY A 210 -7.88 14.15 -4.08
C GLY A 210 -6.56 13.38 -4.13
N ARG A 211 -6.42 12.44 -3.23
CA ARG A 211 -5.19 11.66 -3.05
C ARG A 211 -5.49 10.17 -3.02
N ILE A 212 -4.70 9.40 -3.74
CA ILE A 212 -4.62 7.94 -3.59
C ILE A 212 -3.33 7.61 -2.81
N ASN A 213 -3.47 6.75 -1.83
CA ASN A 213 -2.34 6.12 -1.18
C ASN A 213 -2.44 4.60 -1.34
N LEU A 214 -1.36 3.99 -1.82
CA LEU A 214 -1.23 2.55 -2.02
C LEU A 214 -0.29 2.01 -0.95
N THR A 215 -0.79 1.12 -0.10
CA THR A 215 -0.01 0.57 1.01
C THR A 215 0.13 -0.93 0.86
N MET A 216 1.32 -1.38 0.47
CA MET A 216 1.65 -2.79 0.27
C MET A 216 2.16 -3.42 1.56
N ARG A 217 1.70 -4.64 1.86
CA ARG A 217 2.04 -5.40 3.07
C ARG A 217 2.19 -6.89 2.80
N ARG A 218 3.16 -7.50 3.44
CA ARG A 218 3.20 -8.94 3.67
C ARG A 218 2.41 -9.22 4.93
N VAL A 219 1.43 -10.12 4.88
CA VAL A 219 0.50 -10.39 5.97
C VAL A 219 0.93 -11.62 6.78
N ASN A 220 1.12 -12.75 6.08
CA ASN A 220 1.42 -14.01 6.72
C ASN A 220 2.93 -14.21 6.89
N CYS A 221 3.32 -14.75 8.05
CA CYS A 221 4.71 -15.17 8.26
C CYS A 221 5.03 -16.39 7.39
N PRO A 222 6.08 -16.35 6.54
CA PRO A 222 6.42 -17.45 5.64
C PRO A 222 6.65 -18.78 6.35
N ASP A 223 7.27 -18.74 7.54
CA ASP A 223 7.60 -19.92 8.33
C ASP A 223 6.39 -20.57 9.02
N ARG A 224 5.24 -19.88 9.04
CA ARG A 224 3.99 -20.36 9.63
C ARG A 224 2.96 -20.81 8.61
N LEU A 225 3.26 -20.76 7.32
CA LEU A 225 2.36 -21.31 6.30
C LEU A 225 2.28 -22.82 6.50
N PRO A 226 1.07 -23.44 6.54
CA PRO A 226 0.94 -24.89 6.61
C PRO A 226 1.71 -25.48 5.42
N GLN A 227 2.69 -26.32 5.68
CA GLN A 227 3.37 -27.08 4.64
C GLN A 227 2.26 -27.79 3.85
N ARG A 228 2.10 -27.45 2.57
CA ARG A 228 1.23 -28.23 1.67
C ARG A 228 1.63 -29.68 1.85
N SER A 229 0.71 -30.51 2.37
CA SER A 229 0.91 -31.94 2.52
C SER A 229 1.44 -32.46 1.19
N ARG A 230 2.70 -32.92 1.19
CA ARG A 230 3.24 -33.68 0.08
C ARG A 230 2.30 -34.87 -0.10
N ALA A 231 1.52 -34.85 -1.18
CA ALA A 231 0.73 -36.00 -1.56
C ALA A 231 1.66 -37.20 -1.58
N ARG A 232 1.38 -38.19 -0.72
CA ARG A 232 2.07 -39.50 -0.77
C ARG A 232 1.84 -40.05 -2.18
N ALA A 233 2.93 -40.30 -2.87
CA ALA A 233 2.89 -41.11 -4.09
C ALA A 233 2.22 -42.46 -3.77
N PRO A 234 1.39 -43.01 -4.65
CA PRO A 234 0.85 -44.36 -4.49
C PRO A 234 2.00 -45.31 -4.42
N GLN A 235 2.03 -46.14 -3.38
CA GLN A 235 2.92 -47.32 -3.34
C GLN A 235 2.23 -48.39 -4.19
N ASP A 236 2.83 -48.67 -5.37
CA ASP A 236 2.46 -49.82 -6.18
C ASP A 236 2.74 -51.12 -5.38
N GLN A 237 1.71 -51.90 -5.21
CA GLN A 237 1.80 -53.31 -4.86
C GLN A 237 1.69 -54.13 -6.13
#